data_bfacd0a9fdd744f83f07d6f6344e11ca
#
_entry.id   bfacd0a9fdd744f83f07d6f6344e11ca
#
_cell.length_a   1.000
_cell.length_b   1.000
_cell.length_c   1.000
_cell.angle_alpha   90.00
_cell.angle_beta   90.00
_cell.angle_gamma   90.00
#
_symmetry.space_group_name_H-M   'P 1'
#
loop_
_entity.id
_entity.type
_entity.pdbx_description
1 polymer ?
#
loop_
_entity_poly.entity_id
_entity_poly.type
_entity_poly.pdbx_seq_one_letter_code
_entity_poly.pdbx_strand_id
1 'polypeptide(L)'
;MSEHKVREHLEQAERKQKKSKPRNPERPQRAAKGEMKGETKSLKGKHVAILVTDGFEQSELTDTRDALDRAGATTTVIAPHAGAIKGWQMKDWGDEVDVDLTLDKAHADDYDALLLPGGVLNPDKLRTDTSAVTFVRSFFEAEKPVAAICHGPMMLIEADVLHGRRVTSWPSLRTDIRNAGAQWSDEEVVVDRGLVTSRKPADIPAFNRKMIQEFAESAVSTRTDRSTIE
;
A
#
# COMPACT_ATOMS: atom_id res chain seq x y z
N MET A 1 -40.28 32.43 12.77
CA MET A 1 -39.89 32.46 11.37
C MET A 1 -40.88 31.60 10.61
N SER A 2 -41.49 32.11 9.54
CA SER A 2 -42.53 31.36 8.81
C SER A 2 -41.90 30.26 7.96
N GLU A 3 -42.62 29.14 7.83
CA GLU A 3 -42.19 27.97 7.01
C GLU A 3 -41.79 28.37 5.57
N HIS A 4 -42.31 29.43 5.05
CA HIS A 4 -41.98 29.95 3.73
C HIS A 4 -40.52 30.41 3.62
N LYS A 5 -39.95 31.05 4.63
CA LYS A 5 -38.52 31.46 4.65
C LYS A 5 -37.54 30.30 4.79
N VAL A 6 -37.94 29.24 5.47
CA VAL A 6 -37.10 28.02 5.60
C VAL A 6 -37.02 27.29 4.24
N ARG A 7 -38.11 27.22 3.51
CA ARG A 7 -38.19 26.60 2.20
C ARG A 7 -37.35 27.32 1.14
N GLU A 8 -37.41 28.67 1.12
CA GLU A 8 -36.56 29.47 0.22
C GLU A 8 -35.06 29.30 0.51
N HIS A 9 -34.65 29.15 1.78
CA HIS A 9 -33.26 28.91 2.13
C HIS A 9 -32.75 27.55 1.70
N LEU A 10 -33.58 26.52 1.79
CA LEU A 10 -33.26 25.18 1.32
C LEU A 10 -33.13 25.12 -0.20
N GLU A 11 -34.03 25.74 -0.94
CA GLU A 11 -33.94 25.79 -2.42
C GLU A 11 -32.73 26.59 -2.92
N GLN A 12 -32.32 27.65 -2.18
CA GLN A 12 -31.11 28.39 -2.53
C GLN A 12 -29.82 27.59 -2.22
N ALA A 13 -29.81 26.77 -1.17
CA ALA A 13 -28.69 25.89 -0.85
C ALA A 13 -28.51 24.79 -1.91
N GLU A 14 -29.62 24.20 -2.35
CA GLU A 14 -29.57 23.15 -3.42
C GLU A 14 -29.14 23.72 -4.78
N ARG A 15 -29.56 24.97 -5.13
CA ARG A 15 -29.09 25.63 -6.35
C ARG A 15 -27.62 26.00 -6.32
N LYS A 16 -27.04 26.29 -5.14
CA LYS A 16 -25.60 26.54 -4.99
C LYS A 16 -24.78 25.23 -5.12
N GLN A 17 -25.28 24.10 -4.62
CA GLN A 17 -24.60 22.79 -4.78
C GLN A 17 -24.60 22.29 -6.22
N LYS A 18 -25.64 22.57 -7.02
CA LYS A 18 -25.70 22.17 -8.44
C LYS A 18 -24.77 22.98 -9.37
N LYS A 19 -24.25 24.12 -8.92
CA LYS A 19 -23.34 24.96 -9.73
C LYS A 19 -21.86 24.77 -9.49
N SER A 20 -21.46 23.90 -8.55
CA SER A 20 -20.06 23.65 -8.20
C SER A 20 -19.63 22.21 -8.46
N LYS A 21 -19.85 21.69 -9.69
CA LYS A 21 -19.01 20.60 -10.19
C LYS A 21 -17.86 21.24 -10.97
N PRO A 22 -16.65 21.29 -10.45
CA PRO A 22 -15.49 21.61 -11.27
C PRO A 22 -15.29 20.49 -12.27
N ARG A 23 -15.22 20.83 -13.58
CA ARG A 23 -14.64 19.98 -14.60
C ARG A 23 -13.22 19.63 -14.11
N ASN A 24 -12.96 18.34 -14.04
CA ASN A 24 -11.61 17.80 -13.84
C ASN A 24 -10.67 18.46 -14.87
N PRO A 25 -9.72 19.32 -14.50
CA PRO A 25 -8.72 19.79 -15.44
C PRO A 25 -7.81 18.62 -15.74
N GLU A 26 -7.60 18.34 -17.01
CA GLU A 26 -6.60 17.40 -17.52
C GLU A 26 -5.31 17.57 -16.69
N ARG A 27 -4.91 16.48 -16.05
CA ARG A 27 -3.69 16.38 -15.24
C ARG A 27 -2.51 16.78 -16.13
N PRO A 28 -1.75 17.82 -15.84
CA PRO A 28 -0.57 18.13 -16.64
C PRO A 28 0.38 16.94 -16.53
N GLN A 29 0.68 16.33 -17.65
CA GLN A 29 1.76 15.34 -17.77
C GLN A 29 3.06 16.02 -17.38
N ARG A 30 3.48 15.87 -16.14
CA ARG A 30 4.80 16.28 -15.68
C ARG A 30 5.80 15.32 -16.30
N ALA A 31 6.38 15.75 -17.40
CA ALA A 31 7.50 15.07 -18.03
C ALA A 31 8.67 14.97 -17.03
N ALA A 32 8.79 13.86 -16.36
CA ALA A 32 10.00 13.49 -15.64
C ALA A 32 10.98 12.93 -16.69
N LYS A 33 11.74 13.81 -17.37
CA LYS A 33 13.00 13.45 -18.03
C LYS A 33 14.02 13.14 -16.95
N GLY A 34 14.16 11.88 -16.64
CA GLY A 34 15.28 11.30 -15.93
C GLY A 34 15.46 9.90 -16.48
N GLU A 35 16.28 9.76 -17.51
CA GLU A 35 16.67 8.47 -18.07
C GLU A 35 17.38 7.65 -16.98
N MET A 36 16.66 6.69 -16.40
CA MET A 36 17.27 5.63 -15.60
C MET A 36 17.90 4.62 -16.57
N LYS A 37 19.21 4.77 -16.85
CA LYS A 37 20.03 3.72 -17.45
C LYS A 37 20.25 2.61 -16.38
N GLY A 38 19.36 1.70 -16.31
CA GLY A 38 19.44 0.41 -15.64
C GLY A 38 18.29 -0.43 -16.17
N GLU A 39 18.56 -1.66 -16.57
CA GLU A 39 17.51 -2.58 -17.01
C GLU A 39 16.46 -2.68 -15.90
N THR A 40 15.30 -2.06 -16.11
CA THR A 40 14.17 -2.19 -15.20
C THR A 40 13.70 -3.64 -15.33
N LYS A 41 13.89 -4.45 -14.29
CA LYS A 41 13.40 -5.83 -14.27
C LYS A 41 11.90 -5.84 -14.51
N SER A 42 11.44 -6.77 -15.34
CA SER A 42 10.04 -6.92 -15.69
C SER A 42 9.30 -7.75 -14.64
N LEU A 43 8.13 -7.28 -14.23
CA LEU A 43 7.18 -8.00 -13.36
C LEU A 43 6.02 -8.62 -14.15
N LYS A 44 6.19 -8.80 -15.46
CA LYS A 44 5.16 -9.39 -16.31
C LYS A 44 4.75 -10.77 -15.80
N GLY A 45 3.45 -10.95 -15.56
CA GLY A 45 2.88 -12.19 -15.01
C GLY A 45 2.92 -12.30 -13.48
N LYS A 46 3.53 -11.33 -12.78
CA LYS A 46 3.49 -11.27 -11.31
C LYS A 46 2.21 -10.62 -10.83
N HIS A 47 1.62 -11.18 -9.77
CA HIS A 47 0.50 -10.59 -9.04
C HIS A 47 0.98 -10.08 -7.68
N VAL A 48 0.74 -8.83 -7.38
CA VAL A 48 1.16 -8.19 -6.14
C VAL A 48 -0.07 -7.80 -5.31
N ALA A 49 -0.16 -8.34 -4.12
CA ALA A 49 -1.12 -7.89 -3.12
C ALA A 49 -0.67 -6.55 -2.51
N ILE A 50 -1.59 -5.62 -2.33
CA ILE A 50 -1.37 -4.37 -1.59
C ILE A 50 -2.36 -4.36 -0.43
N LEU A 51 -1.90 -4.69 0.78
CA LEU A 51 -2.75 -4.70 1.97
C LEU A 51 -2.77 -3.31 2.58
N VAL A 52 -3.94 -2.68 2.62
CA VAL A 52 -4.08 -1.27 2.99
C VAL A 52 -5.50 -0.94 3.45
N THR A 53 -5.66 0.03 4.34
CA THR A 53 -6.95 0.59 4.79
C THR A 53 -6.87 2.10 4.96
N ASP A 54 -7.95 2.76 5.37
CA ASP A 54 -8.02 4.22 5.54
C ASP A 54 -6.87 4.79 6.36
N GLY A 55 -6.39 5.95 5.94
CA GLY A 55 -5.32 6.70 6.58
C GLY A 55 -3.93 6.24 6.18
N PHE A 56 -3.82 5.54 5.03
CA PHE A 56 -2.54 5.27 4.40
C PHE A 56 -1.90 6.58 3.89
N GLU A 57 -0.58 6.67 3.90
CA GLU A 57 0.12 7.78 3.25
C GLU A 57 -0.09 7.69 1.73
N GLN A 58 -0.72 8.70 1.15
CA GLN A 58 -1.21 8.66 -0.22
C GLN A 58 -0.12 8.29 -1.24
N SER A 59 1.02 8.96 -1.17
CA SER A 59 2.13 8.71 -2.10
C SER A 59 2.73 7.30 -1.96
N GLU A 60 2.70 6.74 -0.76
CA GLU A 60 3.24 5.40 -0.49
C GLU A 60 2.39 4.28 -1.10
N LEU A 61 1.10 4.52 -1.35
CA LEU A 61 0.26 3.64 -2.14
C LEU A 61 0.32 3.99 -3.63
N THR A 62 0.03 5.25 -3.99
CA THR A 62 -0.17 5.62 -5.39
C THR A 62 1.10 5.51 -6.23
N ASP A 63 2.23 6.03 -5.73
CA ASP A 63 3.48 6.06 -6.50
C ASP A 63 4.16 4.68 -6.55
N THR A 64 3.95 3.85 -5.50
CA THR A 64 4.48 2.48 -5.49
C THR A 64 3.65 1.55 -6.37
N ARG A 65 2.30 1.64 -6.32
CA ARG A 65 1.40 0.92 -7.23
C ARG A 65 1.71 1.27 -8.69
N ASP A 66 1.80 2.56 -9.01
CA ASP A 66 2.16 3.04 -10.35
C ASP A 66 3.51 2.47 -10.84
N ALA A 67 4.48 2.31 -9.95
CA ALA A 67 5.78 1.74 -10.31
C ALA A 67 5.69 0.24 -10.59
N LEU A 68 4.91 -0.52 -9.80
CA LEU A 68 4.65 -1.93 -10.02
C LEU A 68 3.90 -2.17 -11.33
N ASP A 69 2.84 -1.39 -11.59
CA ASP A 69 2.03 -1.49 -12.81
C ASP A 69 2.88 -1.16 -14.06
N ARG A 70 3.73 -0.11 -13.99
CA ARG A 70 4.67 0.20 -15.08
C ARG A 70 5.74 -0.86 -15.31
N ALA A 71 6.10 -1.62 -14.27
CA ALA A 71 7.00 -2.77 -14.40
C ALA A 71 6.29 -4.02 -14.96
N GLY A 72 4.97 -3.98 -15.12
CA GLY A 72 4.16 -5.03 -15.73
C GLY A 72 3.51 -5.99 -14.74
N ALA A 73 3.49 -5.68 -13.44
CA ALA A 73 2.75 -6.45 -12.45
C ALA A 73 1.23 -6.23 -12.59
N THR A 74 0.45 -7.19 -12.13
CA THR A 74 -0.97 -6.99 -11.79
C THR A 74 -1.05 -6.70 -10.30
N THR A 75 -1.59 -5.53 -9.92
CA THR A 75 -1.73 -5.15 -8.51
C THR A 75 -3.17 -5.31 -8.04
N THR A 76 -3.38 -5.73 -6.80
CA THR A 76 -4.71 -5.87 -6.16
C THR A 76 -4.70 -5.13 -4.83
N VAL A 77 -5.54 -4.11 -4.69
CA VAL A 77 -5.78 -3.40 -3.43
C VAL A 77 -6.71 -4.21 -2.57
N ILE A 78 -6.21 -4.65 -1.42
CA ILE A 78 -6.93 -5.49 -0.45
C ILE A 78 -7.16 -4.69 0.82
N ALA A 79 -8.42 -4.65 1.28
CA ALA A 79 -8.79 -3.96 2.51
C ALA A 79 -9.78 -4.81 3.34
N PRO A 80 -9.92 -4.53 4.65
CA PRO A 80 -10.90 -5.21 5.49
C PRO A 80 -12.36 -5.04 5.06
N HIS A 81 -12.67 -3.97 4.31
CA HIS A 81 -14.04 -3.65 3.84
C HIS A 81 -14.06 -3.35 2.34
N ALA A 82 -15.21 -3.55 1.72
CA ALA A 82 -15.45 -3.20 0.32
C ALA A 82 -15.69 -1.69 0.14
N GLY A 83 -15.67 -1.25 -1.12
CA GLY A 83 -15.90 0.15 -1.51
C GLY A 83 -14.60 0.88 -1.77
N ALA A 84 -14.33 1.95 -1.05
CA ALA A 84 -13.11 2.74 -1.20
C ALA A 84 -12.44 2.98 0.16
N ILE A 85 -11.13 3.16 0.13
CA ILE A 85 -10.30 3.58 1.25
C ILE A 85 -9.76 4.97 0.99
N LYS A 86 -9.56 5.76 2.05
CA LYS A 86 -9.16 7.16 1.95
C LYS A 86 -7.73 7.36 2.40
N GLY A 87 -6.94 8.00 1.54
CA GLY A 87 -5.55 8.32 1.83
C GLY A 87 -5.41 9.48 2.82
N TRP A 88 -4.25 9.58 3.44
CA TRP A 88 -3.80 10.74 4.19
C TRP A 88 -2.73 11.47 3.38
N GLN A 89 -2.88 12.79 3.19
CA GLN A 89 -1.94 13.60 2.44
C GLN A 89 -1.48 14.80 3.27
N MET A 90 -0.24 14.75 3.72
CA MET A 90 0.38 15.82 4.51
C MET A 90 -0.37 16.18 5.81
N LYS A 91 -1.48 16.94 5.73
CA LYS A 91 -2.22 17.50 6.86
C LYS A 91 -3.71 17.20 6.83
N ASP A 92 -4.21 16.58 5.79
CA ASP A 92 -5.64 16.34 5.58
C ASP A 92 -5.87 15.01 4.86
N TRP A 93 -7.14 14.65 4.76
CA TRP A 93 -7.55 13.52 3.96
C TRP A 93 -7.26 13.76 2.47
N GLY A 94 -6.67 12.78 1.84
CA GLY A 94 -6.36 12.77 0.41
C GLY A 94 -7.46 12.15 -0.45
N ASP A 95 -7.02 11.54 -1.54
CA ASP A 95 -7.90 10.89 -2.52
C ASP A 95 -8.45 9.56 -2.00
N GLU A 96 -9.57 9.12 -2.58
CA GLU A 96 -10.12 7.79 -2.39
C GLU A 96 -9.53 6.83 -3.42
N VAL A 97 -9.30 5.59 -2.99
CA VAL A 97 -8.83 4.48 -3.83
C VAL A 97 -9.82 3.33 -3.68
N ASP A 98 -10.28 2.80 -4.81
CA ASP A 98 -11.18 1.65 -4.82
C ASP A 98 -10.49 0.40 -4.26
N VAL A 99 -11.24 -0.38 -3.48
CA VAL A 99 -10.84 -1.69 -2.97
C VAL A 99 -11.16 -2.73 -4.02
N ASP A 100 -10.12 -3.40 -4.53
CA ASP A 100 -10.29 -4.42 -5.56
C ASP A 100 -10.84 -5.73 -4.97
N LEU A 101 -10.43 -6.07 -3.73
CA LEU A 101 -10.86 -7.30 -3.07
C LEU A 101 -10.91 -7.09 -1.53
N THR A 102 -11.91 -7.65 -0.88
CA THR A 102 -11.98 -7.68 0.58
C THR A 102 -11.07 -8.75 1.15
N LEU A 103 -10.49 -8.47 2.33
CA LEU A 103 -9.50 -9.34 2.97
C LEU A 103 -10.02 -10.75 3.28
N ASP A 104 -11.30 -10.89 3.60
CA ASP A 104 -11.97 -12.19 3.84
C ASP A 104 -12.02 -13.11 2.61
N LYS A 105 -11.82 -12.53 1.40
CA LYS A 105 -11.76 -13.26 0.12
C LYS A 105 -10.35 -13.39 -0.45
N ALA A 106 -9.38 -12.70 0.14
CA ALA A 106 -8.01 -12.71 -0.32
C ALA A 106 -7.26 -13.94 0.21
N HIS A 107 -6.55 -14.64 -0.67
CA HIS A 107 -5.69 -15.75 -0.29
C HIS A 107 -4.25 -15.43 -0.69
N ALA A 108 -3.30 -15.58 0.24
CA ALA A 108 -1.89 -15.27 -0.01
C ALA A 108 -1.29 -16.09 -1.16
N ASP A 109 -1.83 -17.29 -1.42
CA ASP A 109 -1.39 -18.16 -2.51
C ASP A 109 -1.66 -17.59 -3.90
N ASP A 110 -2.62 -16.68 -4.03
CA ASP A 110 -2.98 -16.06 -5.31
C ASP A 110 -2.01 -14.94 -5.73
N TYR A 111 -1.03 -14.60 -4.88
CA TYR A 111 -0.09 -13.51 -5.10
C TYR A 111 1.36 -13.98 -5.04
N ASP A 112 2.22 -13.32 -5.80
CA ASP A 112 3.66 -13.56 -5.84
C ASP A 112 4.44 -12.71 -4.84
N ALA A 113 3.88 -11.58 -4.42
CA ALA A 113 4.51 -10.61 -3.52
C ALA A 113 3.48 -9.77 -2.76
N LEU A 114 3.92 -9.11 -1.69
CA LEU A 114 3.09 -8.23 -0.85
C LEU A 114 3.72 -6.85 -0.72
N LEU A 115 2.91 -5.79 -0.88
CA LEU A 115 3.25 -4.42 -0.54
C LEU A 115 2.44 -3.95 0.67
N LEU A 116 3.12 -3.35 1.65
CA LEU A 116 2.55 -2.74 2.86
C LEU A 116 2.86 -1.24 2.88
N PRO A 117 1.97 -0.38 2.38
CA PRO A 117 2.08 1.07 2.53
C PRO A 117 2.05 1.49 4.00
N GLY A 118 2.58 2.66 4.30
CA GLY A 118 2.55 3.24 5.63
C GLY A 118 1.37 4.19 5.85
N GLY A 119 1.67 5.37 6.38
CA GLY A 119 0.71 6.20 7.12
C GLY A 119 0.62 5.67 8.55
N VAL A 120 0.20 6.51 9.50
CA VAL A 120 0.09 6.07 10.91
C VAL A 120 -1.17 5.25 11.13
N LEU A 121 -2.31 5.71 10.62
CA LEU A 121 -3.63 5.10 10.89
C LEU A 121 -3.81 3.75 10.20
N ASN A 122 -3.29 3.59 8.98
CA ASN A 122 -3.44 2.38 8.18
C ASN A 122 -2.89 1.14 8.90
N PRO A 123 -1.58 1.03 9.17
CA PRO A 123 -1.05 -0.17 9.83
C PRO A 123 -1.49 -0.30 11.30
N ASP A 124 -1.81 0.81 11.99
CA ASP A 124 -2.33 0.75 13.35
C ASP A 124 -3.71 0.07 13.41
N LYS A 125 -4.58 0.35 12.44
CA LYS A 125 -5.86 -0.37 12.30
C LYS A 125 -5.65 -1.82 11.89
N LEU A 126 -4.84 -2.07 10.86
CA LEU A 126 -4.64 -3.41 10.30
C LEU A 126 -4.03 -4.39 11.31
N ARG A 127 -3.11 -3.93 12.16
CA ARG A 127 -2.46 -4.80 13.16
C ARG A 127 -3.43 -5.34 14.21
N THR A 128 -4.61 -4.74 14.38
CA THR A 128 -5.68 -5.24 15.27
C THR A 128 -6.60 -6.26 14.60
N ASP A 129 -6.48 -6.45 13.29
CA ASP A 129 -7.23 -7.44 12.53
C ASP A 129 -6.40 -8.73 12.38
N THR A 130 -6.82 -9.78 13.06
CA THR A 130 -6.16 -11.10 13.04
C THR A 130 -6.04 -11.66 11.62
N SER A 131 -7.03 -11.41 10.76
CA SER A 131 -6.99 -11.85 9.36
C SER A 131 -5.89 -11.13 8.57
N ALA A 132 -5.73 -9.81 8.79
CA ALA A 132 -4.67 -9.03 8.18
C ALA A 132 -3.28 -9.50 8.64
N VAL A 133 -3.11 -9.75 9.92
CA VAL A 133 -1.86 -10.27 10.49
C VAL A 133 -1.53 -11.65 9.93
N THR A 134 -2.51 -12.56 9.88
CA THR A 134 -2.35 -13.90 9.30
C THR A 134 -2.01 -13.83 7.82
N PHE A 135 -2.68 -12.96 7.06
CA PHE A 135 -2.40 -12.75 5.64
C PHE A 135 -0.94 -12.32 5.41
N VAL A 136 -0.43 -11.37 6.19
CA VAL A 136 0.97 -10.94 6.12
C VAL A 136 1.91 -12.10 6.45
N ARG A 137 1.66 -12.83 7.55
CA ARG A 137 2.50 -13.96 7.98
C ARG A 137 2.62 -15.03 6.92
N SER A 138 1.54 -15.33 6.19
CA SER A 138 1.52 -16.35 5.13
C SER A 138 2.52 -16.09 4.00
N PHE A 139 2.85 -14.83 3.71
CA PHE A 139 3.90 -14.52 2.72
C PHE A 139 5.29 -14.91 3.22
N PHE A 140 5.58 -14.73 4.49
CA PHE A 140 6.86 -15.13 5.08
C PHE A 140 6.98 -16.65 5.21
N GLU A 141 5.91 -17.33 5.58
CA GLU A 141 5.86 -18.80 5.64
C GLU A 141 6.04 -19.44 4.26
N ALA A 142 5.55 -18.78 3.20
CA ALA A 142 5.72 -19.20 1.82
C ALA A 142 7.00 -18.64 1.15
N GLU A 143 7.89 -17.98 1.91
CA GLU A 143 9.12 -17.34 1.43
C GLU A 143 8.89 -16.35 0.26
N LYS A 144 7.69 -15.75 0.18
CA LYS A 144 7.35 -14.74 -0.82
C LYS A 144 7.90 -13.38 -0.42
N PRO A 145 8.36 -12.56 -1.38
CA PRO A 145 8.92 -11.26 -1.07
C PRO A 145 7.85 -10.29 -0.56
N VAL A 146 8.27 -9.47 0.41
CA VAL A 146 7.43 -8.43 1.04
C VAL A 146 8.16 -7.10 0.99
N ALA A 147 7.44 -6.04 0.68
CA ALA A 147 7.93 -4.67 0.74
C ALA A 147 7.08 -3.84 1.71
N ALA A 148 7.71 -3.12 2.63
CA ALA A 148 7.04 -2.27 3.62
C ALA A 148 7.73 -0.91 3.75
N ILE A 149 6.97 0.17 3.78
CA ILE A 149 7.51 1.52 3.87
C ILE A 149 6.92 2.27 5.07
N CYS A 150 7.72 3.17 5.65
CA CYS A 150 7.31 4.13 6.68
C CYS A 150 6.82 3.43 7.96
N HIS A 151 5.53 3.49 8.26
CA HIS A 151 4.88 2.79 9.36
C HIS A 151 4.38 1.38 8.97
N GLY A 152 4.43 1.00 7.69
CA GLY A 152 4.06 -0.35 7.23
C GLY A 152 4.71 -1.49 8.03
N PRO A 153 5.98 -1.38 8.48
CA PRO A 153 6.62 -2.38 9.34
C PRO A 153 5.91 -2.69 10.66
N MET A 154 4.93 -1.88 11.12
CA MET A 154 4.08 -2.23 12.27
C MET A 154 3.37 -3.56 12.05
N MET A 155 2.96 -3.86 10.80
CA MET A 155 2.35 -5.14 10.44
C MET A 155 3.33 -6.31 10.60
N LEU A 156 4.60 -6.07 10.31
CA LEU A 156 5.66 -7.09 10.44
C LEU A 156 5.98 -7.41 11.90
N ILE A 157 5.89 -6.39 12.79
CA ILE A 157 6.02 -6.57 14.24
C ILE A 157 4.88 -7.48 14.74
N GLU A 158 3.64 -7.17 14.39
CA GLU A 158 2.47 -7.93 14.84
C GLU A 158 2.42 -9.34 14.25
N ALA A 159 2.89 -9.51 13.01
CA ALA A 159 3.02 -10.81 12.38
C ALA A 159 4.14 -11.67 12.97
N ASP A 160 4.98 -11.12 13.87
CA ASP A 160 6.13 -11.79 14.50
C ASP A 160 7.13 -12.38 13.48
N VAL A 161 7.47 -11.58 12.44
CA VAL A 161 8.35 -12.04 11.34
C VAL A 161 9.68 -11.29 11.28
N LEU A 162 9.99 -10.43 12.26
CA LEU A 162 11.15 -9.56 12.24
C LEU A 162 12.38 -10.11 12.94
N HIS A 163 12.27 -11.17 13.74
CA HIS A 163 13.36 -11.68 14.54
C HIS A 163 14.61 -12.00 13.68
N GLY A 164 15.77 -11.43 14.07
CA GLY A 164 17.05 -11.61 13.40
C GLY A 164 17.16 -11.00 11.99
N ARG A 165 16.21 -10.15 11.56
CA ARG A 165 16.26 -9.43 10.27
C ARG A 165 16.88 -8.04 10.43
N ARG A 166 17.47 -7.55 9.34
CA ARG A 166 17.85 -6.14 9.19
C ARG A 166 16.69 -5.40 8.53
N VAL A 167 16.29 -4.28 9.12
CA VAL A 167 15.17 -3.47 8.60
C VAL A 167 15.41 -1.98 8.85
N THR A 168 14.73 -1.16 8.05
CA THR A 168 14.52 0.26 8.29
C THR A 168 13.03 0.57 8.35
N SER A 169 12.67 1.73 8.84
CA SER A 169 11.29 2.19 8.96
C SER A 169 11.24 3.69 9.22
N TRP A 170 10.06 4.25 9.34
CA TRP A 170 9.91 5.54 9.99
C TRP A 170 10.56 5.53 11.38
N PRO A 171 11.36 6.56 11.73
CA PRO A 171 12.23 6.50 12.94
C PRO A 171 11.51 6.27 14.26
N SER A 172 10.21 6.60 14.37
CA SER A 172 9.47 6.38 15.62
C SER A 172 9.34 4.89 15.98
N LEU A 173 9.40 3.99 14.98
CA LEU A 173 9.27 2.54 15.18
C LEU A 173 10.59 1.87 15.61
N ARG A 174 11.70 2.61 15.70
CA ARG A 174 13.03 2.05 15.99
C ARG A 174 13.05 1.15 17.23
N THR A 175 12.43 1.58 18.32
CA THR A 175 12.43 0.83 19.57
C THR A 175 11.55 -0.41 19.47
N ASP A 176 10.38 -0.29 18.86
CA ASP A 176 9.44 -1.40 18.69
C ASP A 176 10.02 -2.51 17.81
N ILE A 177 10.69 -2.13 16.71
CA ILE A 177 11.39 -3.04 15.82
C ILE A 177 12.54 -3.78 16.52
N ARG A 178 13.31 -3.07 17.36
CA ARG A 178 14.37 -3.70 18.15
C ARG A 178 13.81 -4.66 19.20
N ASN A 179 12.70 -4.31 19.84
CA ASN A 179 12.00 -5.17 20.78
C ASN A 179 11.43 -6.42 20.12
N ALA A 180 11.04 -6.33 18.82
CA ALA A 180 10.66 -7.46 17.99
C ALA A 180 11.87 -8.31 17.51
N GLY A 181 13.08 -8.05 18.02
CA GLY A 181 14.28 -8.84 17.73
C GLY A 181 14.99 -8.50 16.41
N ALA A 182 14.65 -7.40 15.75
CA ALA A 182 15.30 -6.97 14.53
C ALA A 182 16.46 -5.99 14.75
N GLN A 183 17.34 -5.89 13.77
CA GLN A 183 18.40 -4.88 13.69
C GLN A 183 17.90 -3.69 12.86
N TRP A 184 17.54 -2.60 13.54
CA TRP A 184 17.09 -1.38 12.89
C TRP A 184 18.26 -0.49 12.48
N SER A 185 18.25 0.00 11.24
CA SER A 185 19.19 1.01 10.73
C SER A 185 18.44 2.18 10.09
N ASP A 186 19.02 3.39 10.14
CA ASP A 186 18.49 4.57 9.47
C ASP A 186 19.06 4.65 8.06
N GLU A 187 18.58 3.79 7.19
CA GLU A 187 18.97 3.70 5.78
C GLU A 187 17.76 3.98 4.87
N GLU A 188 18.01 4.57 3.71
CA GLU A 188 16.98 4.85 2.71
C GLU A 188 16.19 3.59 2.33
N VAL A 189 16.88 2.49 2.12
CA VAL A 189 16.30 1.17 1.82
C VAL A 189 17.18 0.08 2.44
N VAL A 190 16.55 -0.89 3.08
CA VAL A 190 17.19 -2.13 3.54
C VAL A 190 16.54 -3.32 2.86
N VAL A 191 17.36 -4.23 2.35
CA VAL A 191 16.94 -5.52 1.79
C VAL A 191 17.52 -6.63 2.65
N ASP A 192 16.67 -7.54 3.11
CA ASP A 192 17.09 -8.72 3.89
C ASP A 192 16.18 -9.92 3.62
N ARG A 193 16.70 -10.94 2.96
CA ARG A 193 16.02 -12.22 2.71
C ARG A 193 14.60 -12.03 2.14
N GLY A 194 14.48 -11.32 1.01
CA GLY A 194 13.21 -11.05 0.33
C GLY A 194 12.34 -9.96 0.98
N LEU A 195 12.75 -9.39 2.11
CA LEU A 195 12.08 -8.25 2.72
C LEU A 195 12.76 -6.95 2.30
N VAL A 196 12.01 -6.03 1.71
CA VAL A 196 12.44 -4.66 1.36
C VAL A 196 11.76 -3.68 2.31
N THR A 197 12.53 -2.88 3.03
CA THR A 197 11.98 -1.83 3.91
C THR A 197 12.52 -0.46 3.57
N SER A 198 11.74 0.59 3.82
CA SER A 198 12.10 1.99 3.59
C SER A 198 11.45 2.90 4.65
N ARG A 199 11.85 4.19 4.68
CA ARG A 199 11.51 5.07 5.83
C ARG A 199 10.33 6.00 5.59
N LYS A 200 10.20 6.57 4.40
CA LYS A 200 9.35 7.76 4.19
C LYS A 200 9.11 8.03 2.71
N PRO A 201 8.13 8.89 2.36
CA PRO A 201 7.83 9.23 0.97
C PRO A 201 9.01 9.69 0.12
N ALA A 202 9.97 10.43 0.71
CA ALA A 202 11.16 10.87 -0.01
C ALA A 202 12.05 9.71 -0.51
N ASP A 203 11.96 8.55 0.11
CA ASP A 203 12.73 7.35 -0.22
C ASP A 203 12.03 6.46 -1.27
N ILE A 204 10.80 6.77 -1.70
CA ILE A 204 10.00 5.99 -2.66
C ILE A 204 10.79 5.64 -3.93
N PRO A 205 11.58 6.54 -4.56
CA PRO A 205 12.31 6.19 -5.77
C PRO A 205 13.31 5.05 -5.57
N ALA A 206 14.02 5.03 -4.45
CA ALA A 206 14.97 3.95 -4.11
C ALA A 206 14.24 2.67 -3.67
N PHE A 207 13.18 2.83 -2.87
CA PHE A 207 12.30 1.74 -2.45
C PHE A 207 11.70 1.01 -3.66
N ASN A 208 11.11 1.72 -4.62
CA ASN A 208 10.52 1.14 -5.82
C ASN A 208 11.55 0.33 -6.64
N ARG A 209 12.77 0.86 -6.81
CA ARG A 209 13.83 0.13 -7.53
C ARG A 209 14.15 -1.21 -6.86
N LYS A 210 14.31 -1.23 -5.54
CA LYS A 210 14.64 -2.44 -4.79
C LYS A 210 13.46 -3.40 -4.69
N MET A 211 12.26 -2.90 -4.46
CA MET A 211 11.03 -3.69 -4.45
C MET A 211 10.84 -4.43 -5.80
N ILE A 212 10.93 -3.72 -6.92
CA ILE A 212 10.80 -4.32 -8.25
C ILE A 212 11.90 -5.37 -8.49
N GLN A 213 13.13 -5.10 -8.03
CA GLN A 213 14.23 -6.06 -8.14
C GLN A 213 13.92 -7.35 -7.38
N GLU A 214 13.57 -7.28 -6.10
CA GLU A 214 13.26 -8.44 -5.26
C GLU A 214 12.05 -9.22 -5.77
N PHE A 215 10.98 -8.50 -6.17
CA PHE A 215 9.77 -9.12 -6.69
C PHE A 215 10.00 -9.85 -8.03
N ALA A 216 10.93 -9.36 -8.85
CA ALA A 216 11.29 -10.01 -10.11
C ALA A 216 12.14 -11.28 -9.90
N GLU A 217 12.96 -11.31 -8.85
CA GLU A 217 13.86 -12.42 -8.54
C GLU A 217 13.14 -13.60 -7.88
N SER A 218 11.98 -13.37 -7.25
CA SER A 218 11.18 -14.43 -6.66
C SER A 218 10.61 -15.38 -7.74
N ALA A 219 10.45 -16.67 -7.41
CA ALA A 219 9.76 -17.61 -8.28
C ALA A 219 8.30 -17.16 -8.51
N VAL A 220 7.77 -17.43 -9.71
CA VAL A 220 6.33 -17.22 -9.99
C VAL A 220 5.55 -18.29 -9.24
N SER A 221 4.58 -17.88 -8.43
CA SER A 221 3.68 -18.82 -7.74
C SER A 221 2.91 -19.66 -8.77
N THR A 222 2.89 -20.99 -8.61
CA THR A 222 2.01 -21.88 -9.39
C THR A 222 0.60 -21.73 -8.85
N ARG A 223 -0.20 -20.87 -9.50
CA ARG A 223 -1.59 -20.63 -9.11
C ARG A 223 -2.44 -21.86 -9.36
N THR A 224 -3.10 -22.33 -8.32
CA THR A 224 -4.16 -23.32 -8.46
C THR A 224 -5.39 -22.60 -8.99
N ASP A 225 -5.80 -22.93 -10.21
CA ASP A 225 -7.04 -22.41 -10.79
C ASP A 225 -8.22 -22.95 -9.96
N ARG A 226 -8.77 -22.09 -9.08
CA ARG A 226 -9.90 -22.42 -8.21
C ARG A 226 -11.25 -22.22 -8.90
N SER A 227 -11.27 -21.87 -10.19
CA SER A 227 -12.52 -21.61 -10.96
C SER A 227 -13.34 -22.85 -11.27
N THR A 228 -12.98 -24.06 -10.76
CA THR A 228 -13.62 -25.33 -11.15
C THR A 228 -14.31 -26.06 -9.99
N ILE A 229 -14.61 -25.36 -8.88
CA ILE A 229 -15.38 -25.98 -7.79
C ILE A 229 -16.62 -25.11 -7.54
N GLU A 230 -17.65 -25.29 -8.33
CA GLU A 230 -19.06 -25.03 -8.00
C GLU A 230 -19.70 -26.34 -7.52
#